data_1f87e2c983e6ea871a083f4ce03abb49
#
_entry.id   1f87e2c983e6ea871a083f4ce03abb49
#
_cell.length_a   1.000
_cell.length_b   1.000
_cell.length_c   1.000
_cell.angle_alpha   90.00
_cell.angle_beta   90.00
_cell.angle_gamma   90.00
#
_symmetry.space_group_name_H-M   'P 1'
#
loop_
_entity.id
_entity.type
_entity.pdbx_description
1 polymer ?
#
loop_
_entity_poly.entity_id
_entity_poly.type
_entity_poly.pdbx_seq_one_letter_code
_entity_poly.pdbx_strand_id
1 'polypeptide(L)'
;MPTDQELIKIVPSSRQLAYQATEFYAFFHFGMNTYTNREWGDGTETPQIFNPTEFIADQWVSAAQNAGMKGVILTCKHHDGFCLWPTRYTSHSVVS
;
A
#
# COMPACT_ATOMS: atom_id res chain seq x y z
N MET A 1 -4.08 -12.02 -34.36
CA MET A 1 -4.97 -11.02 -33.73
C MET A 1 -6.27 -11.71 -33.29
N PRO A 2 -6.74 -11.48 -32.07
CA PRO A 2 -8.01 -12.04 -31.65
C PRO A 2 -9.18 -11.42 -32.42
N THR A 3 -10.24 -12.19 -32.60
CA THR A 3 -11.48 -11.72 -33.24
C THR A 3 -12.31 -10.92 -32.22
N ASP A 4 -13.26 -10.14 -32.71
CA ASP A 4 -14.18 -9.42 -31.84
C ASP A 4 -14.95 -10.38 -30.90
N GLN A 5 -15.33 -11.57 -31.41
CA GLN A 5 -16.00 -12.60 -30.62
C GLN A 5 -15.13 -13.16 -29.52
N GLU A 6 -13.81 -13.25 -29.74
CA GLU A 6 -12.86 -13.65 -28.70
C GLU A 6 -12.67 -12.56 -27.67
N LEU A 7 -12.61 -11.28 -28.10
CA LEU A 7 -12.43 -10.16 -27.20
C LEU A 7 -13.59 -9.98 -26.22
N ILE A 8 -14.82 -10.17 -26.68
CA ILE A 8 -16.00 -10.03 -25.81
C ILE A 8 -16.13 -11.17 -24.78
N LYS A 9 -15.33 -12.24 -24.91
CA LYS A 9 -15.29 -13.32 -23.91
C LYS A 9 -14.36 -13.00 -22.75
N ILE A 10 -13.57 -11.93 -22.84
CA ILE A 10 -12.70 -11.49 -21.77
C ILE A 10 -13.56 -10.85 -20.69
N VAL A 11 -13.65 -11.51 -19.55
CA VAL A 11 -14.49 -11.06 -18.44
C VAL A 11 -13.64 -11.02 -17.16
N PRO A 12 -14.04 -10.23 -16.15
CA PRO A 12 -13.33 -10.19 -14.87
C PRO A 12 -13.36 -11.57 -14.20
N SER A 13 -12.26 -11.91 -13.51
CA SER A 13 -12.21 -13.11 -12.68
C SER A 13 -13.08 -12.92 -11.43
N SER A 14 -13.40 -14.04 -10.74
CA SER A 14 -14.11 -14.00 -9.47
C SER A 14 -13.43 -13.12 -8.44
N ARG A 15 -12.09 -13.14 -8.41
CA ARG A 15 -11.30 -12.30 -7.49
C ARG A 15 -11.43 -10.82 -7.80
N GLN A 16 -11.44 -10.47 -9.07
CA GLN A 16 -11.62 -9.08 -9.50
C GLN A 16 -13.01 -8.57 -9.14
N LEU A 17 -14.03 -9.40 -9.34
CA LEU A 17 -15.40 -9.05 -8.97
C LEU A 17 -15.55 -8.90 -7.45
N ALA A 18 -14.92 -9.78 -6.68
CA ALA A 18 -14.91 -9.68 -5.21
C ALA A 18 -14.25 -8.39 -4.74
N TYR A 19 -13.12 -8.00 -5.36
CA TYR A 19 -12.45 -6.73 -5.05
C TYR A 19 -13.36 -5.54 -5.37
N GLN A 20 -13.97 -5.53 -6.55
CA GLN A 20 -14.88 -4.45 -6.94
C GLN A 20 -16.08 -4.32 -5.98
N ALA A 21 -16.54 -5.45 -5.45
CA ALA A 21 -17.66 -5.46 -4.50
C ALA A 21 -17.31 -4.87 -3.13
N THR A 22 -16.02 -4.70 -2.81
CA THR A 22 -15.63 -4.05 -1.54
C THR A 22 -16.00 -2.58 -1.52
N GLU A 23 -15.98 -1.89 -2.65
CA GLU A 23 -16.37 -0.51 -2.91
C GLU A 23 -15.78 0.51 -1.92
N PHE A 24 -16.01 0.30 -0.60
CA PHE A 24 -15.56 1.19 0.46
C PHE A 24 -14.40 0.55 1.21
N TYR A 25 -13.18 1.01 0.95
CA TYR A 25 -11.96 0.52 1.61
C TYR A 25 -11.01 1.69 1.94
N ALA A 26 -10.10 1.46 2.90
CA ALA A 26 -9.11 2.45 3.30
C ALA A 26 -7.85 2.34 2.46
N PHE A 27 -7.23 3.47 2.22
CA PHE A 27 -5.88 3.55 1.64
C PHE A 27 -4.95 4.16 2.69
N PHE A 28 -4.04 3.37 3.23
CA PHE A 28 -3.07 3.81 4.23
C PHE A 28 -1.78 4.20 3.55
N HIS A 29 -1.50 5.49 3.53
CA HIS A 29 -0.28 6.03 2.95
C HIS A 29 0.62 6.55 4.07
N PHE A 30 1.43 5.67 4.63
CA PHE A 30 2.33 5.95 5.73
C PHE A 30 3.70 5.39 5.38
N GLY A 31 4.74 6.19 5.46
CA GLY A 31 6.08 5.78 5.08
C GLY A 31 7.11 6.85 5.35
N MET A 32 8.25 6.76 4.68
CA MET A 32 9.35 7.71 4.83
C MET A 32 8.88 9.15 4.64
N ASN A 33 8.00 9.42 3.68
CA ASN A 33 7.48 10.76 3.38
C ASN A 33 6.74 11.39 4.56
N THR A 34 6.16 10.59 5.44
CA THR A 34 5.52 11.08 6.67
C THR A 34 6.53 11.83 7.56
N TYR A 35 7.78 11.36 7.57
CA TYR A 35 8.84 11.92 8.42
C TYR A 35 9.66 13.01 7.73
N THR A 36 9.63 13.09 6.40
CA THR A 36 10.38 14.08 5.63
C THR A 36 9.54 15.27 5.20
N ASN A 37 8.24 15.20 5.40
CA ASN A 37 7.28 16.22 4.96
C ASN A 37 7.37 16.48 3.45
N ARG A 38 7.60 15.43 2.68
CA ARG A 38 7.67 15.48 1.22
C ARG A 38 6.62 14.58 0.63
N GLU A 39 6.02 15.03 -0.46
CA GLU A 39 5.11 14.18 -1.24
C GLU A 39 5.89 13.12 -2.01
N TRP A 40 7.01 13.52 -2.61
CA TRP A 40 7.88 12.63 -3.38
C TRP A 40 9.30 12.69 -2.81
N GLY A 41 9.74 11.60 -2.21
CA GLY A 41 11.12 11.46 -1.77
C GLY A 41 12.03 11.11 -2.95
N ASP A 42 13.34 11.31 -2.75
CA ASP A 42 14.35 11.12 -3.79
C ASP A 42 15.25 9.89 -3.57
N GLY A 43 15.05 9.16 -2.48
CA GLY A 43 15.83 7.96 -2.17
C GLY A 43 17.09 8.23 -1.36
N THR A 44 17.39 9.49 -1.02
CA THR A 44 18.58 9.84 -0.23
C THR A 44 18.30 9.88 1.27
N GLU A 45 17.06 9.66 1.67
CA GLU A 45 16.64 9.71 3.07
C GLU A 45 17.34 8.60 3.87
N THR A 46 17.79 8.95 5.08
CA THR A 46 18.36 7.97 6.01
C THR A 46 17.25 7.07 6.56
N PRO A 47 17.37 5.73 6.45
CA PRO A 47 16.29 4.82 6.92
C PRO A 47 15.89 5.04 8.38
N GLN A 48 16.80 5.46 9.25
CA GLN A 48 16.55 5.69 10.66
C GLN A 48 15.57 6.84 10.94
N ILE A 49 15.32 7.70 9.96
CA ILE A 49 14.30 8.76 10.07
C ILE A 49 12.91 8.15 10.24
N PHE A 50 12.65 6.99 9.60
CA PHE A 50 11.41 6.25 9.76
C PHE A 50 11.42 5.56 11.11
N ASN A 51 10.80 6.18 12.11
CA ASN A 51 10.84 5.70 13.48
C ASN A 51 9.49 5.89 14.17
N PRO A 52 8.47 5.09 13.82
CA PRO A 52 7.18 5.15 14.51
C PRO A 52 7.33 4.68 15.96
N THR A 53 6.93 5.53 16.92
CA THR A 53 7.08 5.26 18.35
C THR A 53 5.79 4.77 19.02
N GLU A 54 4.65 5.06 18.41
CA GLU A 54 3.34 4.73 18.98
C GLU A 54 2.46 3.98 17.96
N PHE A 55 3.10 3.20 17.08
CA PHE A 55 2.39 2.50 16.03
C PHE A 55 1.70 1.24 16.57
N ILE A 56 0.38 1.16 16.37
CA ILE A 56 -0.43 -0.01 16.70
C ILE A 56 -1.30 -0.33 15.49
N ALA A 57 -0.95 -1.38 14.75
CA ALA A 57 -1.66 -1.77 13.54
C ALA A 57 -3.14 -2.08 13.80
N ASP A 58 -3.45 -2.72 14.92
CA ASP A 58 -4.82 -3.04 15.30
C ASP A 58 -5.70 -1.79 15.41
N GLN A 59 -5.15 -0.69 15.91
CA GLN A 59 -5.86 0.58 16.00
C GLN A 59 -6.26 1.11 14.63
N TRP A 60 -5.35 1.03 13.67
CA TRP A 60 -5.59 1.49 12.29
C TRP A 60 -6.69 0.66 11.63
N VAL A 61 -6.57 -0.65 11.73
CA VAL A 61 -7.54 -1.57 11.13
C VAL A 61 -8.91 -1.46 11.81
N SER A 62 -8.93 -1.33 13.13
CA SER A 62 -10.19 -1.14 13.89
C SER A 62 -10.88 0.16 13.52
N ALA A 63 -10.12 1.24 13.33
CA ALA A 63 -10.70 2.52 12.90
C ALA A 63 -11.36 2.41 11.53
N ALA A 64 -10.70 1.74 10.58
CA ALA A 64 -11.25 1.49 9.25
C ALA A 64 -12.51 0.62 9.34
N GLN A 65 -12.47 -0.46 10.11
CA GLN A 65 -13.60 -1.36 10.31
C GLN A 65 -14.79 -0.64 10.94
N ASN A 66 -14.56 0.16 11.97
CA ASN A 66 -15.61 0.92 12.63
C ASN A 66 -16.24 1.97 11.72
N ALA A 67 -15.51 2.46 10.73
CA ALA A 67 -16.04 3.36 9.70
C ALA A 67 -16.83 2.62 8.61
N GLY A 68 -16.92 1.30 8.68
CA GLY A 68 -17.64 0.48 7.69
C GLY A 68 -16.81 0.09 6.47
N MET A 69 -15.50 0.31 6.51
CA MET A 69 -14.62 -0.07 5.40
C MET A 69 -14.41 -1.58 5.38
N LYS A 70 -14.38 -2.16 4.18
CA LYS A 70 -14.33 -3.61 3.98
C LYS A 70 -12.94 -4.15 3.70
N GLY A 71 -11.95 -3.28 3.57
CA GLY A 71 -10.59 -3.66 3.32
C GLY A 71 -9.64 -2.50 3.46
N VAL A 72 -8.34 -2.78 3.43
CA VAL A 72 -7.29 -1.77 3.50
C VAL A 72 -6.26 -2.04 2.41
N ILE A 73 -5.68 -0.97 1.88
CA ILE A 73 -4.55 -1.01 0.95
C ILE A 73 -3.43 -0.21 1.61
N LEU A 74 -2.27 -0.83 1.77
CA LEU A 74 -1.09 -0.19 2.33
C LEU A 74 -0.09 0.14 1.23
N THR A 75 0.44 1.36 1.25
CA THR A 75 1.55 1.73 0.38
C THR A 75 2.84 1.16 0.95
N CYS A 76 3.28 0.01 0.46
CA CYS A 76 4.48 -0.66 0.97
C CYS A 76 5.77 0.01 0.51
N LYS A 77 5.74 0.76 -0.58
CA LYS A 77 6.90 1.44 -1.16
C LYS A 77 6.40 2.63 -1.99
N HIS A 78 7.07 3.76 -1.87
CA HIS A 78 6.72 4.98 -2.59
C HIS A 78 7.91 5.49 -3.41
N HIS A 79 7.88 6.74 -3.88
CA HIS A 79 8.93 7.33 -4.73
C HIS A 79 10.31 7.33 -4.11
N ASP A 80 10.42 7.39 -2.77
CA ASP A 80 11.69 7.33 -2.06
C ASP A 80 12.36 5.94 -2.10
N GLY A 81 11.63 4.92 -2.51
CA GLY A 81 12.14 3.55 -2.58
C GLY A 81 12.28 2.86 -1.23
N PHE A 82 11.86 3.51 -0.13
CA PHE A 82 11.93 2.90 1.19
C PHE A 82 10.87 1.81 1.32
N CYS A 83 11.29 0.61 1.71
CA CYS A 83 10.43 -0.57 1.79
C CYS A 83 9.91 -0.76 3.22
N LEU A 84 8.60 -0.89 3.36
CA LEU A 84 7.94 -1.16 4.65
C LEU A 84 7.94 -2.65 5.01
N TRP A 85 8.77 -3.44 4.34
CA TRP A 85 8.93 -4.87 4.65
C TRP A 85 10.41 -5.24 4.65
N PRO A 86 10.79 -6.31 5.39
CA PRO A 86 12.16 -6.81 5.34
C PRO A 86 12.44 -7.38 3.95
N THR A 87 13.33 -6.73 3.22
CA THR A 87 13.73 -7.17 1.89
C THR A 87 15.24 -7.39 1.84
N ARG A 88 15.66 -8.39 1.05
CA ARG A 88 17.08 -8.66 0.81
C ARG A 88 17.65 -7.92 -0.40
N TYR A 89 16.80 -7.18 -1.14
CA TYR A 89 17.20 -6.54 -2.38
C TYR A 89 17.70 -5.12 -2.22
N THR A 90 17.46 -4.51 -1.08
CA THR A 90 17.96 -3.18 -0.74
C THR A 90 18.09 -3.03 0.77
N SER A 91 19.00 -2.18 1.21
CA SER A 91 19.12 -1.80 2.62
C SER A 91 18.18 -0.64 3.00
N HIS A 92 17.54 0.00 2.00
CA HIS A 92 16.63 1.13 2.24
C HIS A 92 15.24 0.58 2.65
N SER A 93 15.16 0.13 3.91
CA SER A 93 13.97 -0.55 4.43
C SER A 93 13.87 -0.43 5.94
N VAL A 94 12.76 -0.95 6.49
CA VAL A 94 12.45 -0.92 7.92
C VAL A 94 13.44 -1.73 8.78
N VAL A 95 14.28 -2.55 8.18
CA VAL A 95 15.28 -3.36 8.90
C VAL A 95 16.69 -2.78 8.85
N SER A 96 16.85 -1.59 8.33
CA SER A 96 18.16 -0.91 8.29
C SER A 96 18.54 -0.26 9.60
#